data_ddd3205bf9e1485101816a7e5502330e
#
_entry.id   ddd3205bf9e1485101816a7e5502330e
#
_cell.length_a   1.000
_cell.length_b   1.000
_cell.length_c   1.000
_cell.angle_alpha   90.00
_cell.angle_beta   90.00
_cell.angle_gamma   90.00
#
_symmetry.space_group_name_H-M   'P 1'
#
loop_
_entity.id
_entity.type
_entity.pdbx_description
1 polymer ?
#
loop_
_entity_poly.entity_id
_entity_poly.type
_entity_poly.pdbx_seq_one_letter_code
_entity_poly.pdbx_strand_id
1 'polypeptide(L)'
;MPHPKPAEGNVALISPPEGAVAAAAPAPEADDRWVWFEDEHGERFRVPRSWVQGAPADASNAGGSAEEADPDEAGGIHIKNPTLSRMFEGVRLTPGQASLVPKLQAFLDDDEARIFILRGYAGTGKTFLMKGVVDYLSAVNRSVHLMAPTGRAAKVLSTRTSRSASTIHAHLYSPRDRDDPDDEDFTLVSDLTSNTDELDAVYVVDEASMVSDRETQNPLLQFGSGRLLADLLHFLEDAPCAHRRHILFVGDAAQLPPVGMTVSPALSPVHLEEEFGLKPSEHTLTDIVRQKQDSGILALATALRTGLKNKTYALPRLPADVPDVERIDARDMARLCWEVMGRRITRDAVMIAQTNVRAQQLNRAFRRLQFPSVEELAAGDKLMVILNTHMHGEFICNGDFCQVLRTGARTRRSVSFRVKTGPAGKGRRLVNLDLEFQSVTLRLRGNTGECFEVSCMILLNQLEPDDLPDMTLLLRALMADFKNRFPRLRRGTKDWQDALAEDPFVNALHVRYGYAVTCHKSQGGEWPHVFVDCAWTGPRSSADYFRWLYTAVTRARQKLHLARYPKHAYDDPNEVLPVPDDAWPRQWQAELPARHPGEDLETFALELPEDNGEVF
;
A
#
# COMPACT_ATOMS: atom_id res chain seq x y z
N MET A 1 9.15 4.60 -23.86
CA MET A 1 9.66 5.71 -24.68
C MET A 1 9.89 6.90 -23.80
N PRO A 2 10.98 7.64 -23.98
CA PRO A 2 11.10 8.91 -23.31
C PRO A 2 10.03 9.84 -23.89
N HIS A 3 9.26 10.45 -23.00
CA HIS A 3 8.40 11.57 -23.35
C HIS A 3 9.23 12.61 -24.14
N PRO A 4 8.64 13.31 -25.13
CA PRO A 4 9.36 14.35 -25.81
C PRO A 4 9.91 15.33 -24.78
N LYS A 5 11.23 15.52 -24.75
CA LYS A 5 11.87 16.50 -23.89
C LYS A 5 11.40 17.88 -24.35
N PRO A 6 10.78 18.70 -23.48
CA PRO A 6 10.55 20.10 -23.81
C PRO A 6 11.91 20.78 -24.04
N ALA A 7 11.98 21.67 -25.00
CA ALA A 7 13.16 22.51 -25.21
C ALA A 7 13.33 23.43 -24.00
N GLU A 8 14.57 23.72 -23.65
CA GLU A 8 14.94 24.56 -22.51
C GLU A 8 14.09 25.86 -22.47
N GLY A 9 13.36 26.04 -21.39
CA GLY A 9 12.73 27.30 -20.99
C GLY A 9 11.38 27.64 -21.63
N ASN A 10 10.79 26.83 -22.52
CA ASN A 10 9.51 27.10 -23.14
C ASN A 10 8.64 25.85 -23.10
N VAL A 11 7.46 25.93 -22.50
CA VAL A 11 6.41 24.96 -22.78
C VAL A 11 5.92 25.23 -24.21
N ALA A 12 6.59 24.62 -25.18
CA ALA A 12 6.08 24.54 -26.53
C ALA A 12 4.73 23.82 -26.49
N LEU A 13 3.78 24.28 -27.28
CA LEU A 13 2.62 23.46 -27.64
C LEU A 13 3.18 22.12 -28.10
N ILE A 14 2.80 21.05 -27.40
CA ILE A 14 3.35 19.72 -27.64
C ILE A 14 2.86 19.30 -29.02
N SER A 15 3.78 19.16 -29.97
CA SER A 15 3.52 18.36 -31.15
C SER A 15 3.40 16.91 -30.70
N PRO A 16 2.45 16.11 -31.19
CA PRO A 16 2.40 14.71 -30.87
C PRO A 16 3.75 14.07 -31.15
N PRO A 17 4.25 13.14 -30.30
CA PRO A 17 5.48 12.41 -30.56
C PRO A 17 5.44 11.77 -31.95
N GLU A 18 6.57 11.68 -32.63
CA GLU A 18 6.65 10.98 -33.92
C GLU A 18 6.06 9.57 -33.75
N GLY A 19 5.04 9.26 -34.54
CA GLY A 19 4.31 7.98 -34.48
C GLY A 19 3.06 7.96 -33.61
N ALA A 20 2.75 9.00 -32.82
CA ALA A 20 1.50 9.06 -32.06
C ALA A 20 0.33 9.55 -32.96
N VAL A 21 -0.76 8.81 -32.94
CA VAL A 21 -2.00 9.14 -33.67
C VAL A 21 -3.04 9.65 -32.67
N ALA A 22 -3.75 10.74 -33.02
CA ALA A 22 -4.85 11.20 -32.20
C ALA A 22 -5.93 10.12 -32.14
N ALA A 23 -6.20 9.60 -30.94
CA ALA A 23 -7.17 8.54 -30.70
C ALA A 23 -8.51 9.12 -30.26
N ALA A 24 -9.61 8.45 -30.61
CA ALA A 24 -10.93 8.80 -30.09
C ALA A 24 -10.99 8.57 -28.57
N ALA A 25 -11.63 9.47 -27.82
CA ALA A 25 -11.85 9.29 -26.40
C ALA A 25 -12.62 7.97 -26.14
N PRO A 26 -12.22 7.16 -25.14
CA PRO A 26 -13.03 6.01 -24.76
C PRO A 26 -14.39 6.49 -24.24
N ALA A 27 -15.47 5.88 -24.70
CA ALA A 27 -16.80 6.16 -24.14
C ALA A 27 -16.84 5.65 -22.68
N PRO A 28 -17.30 6.44 -21.68
CA PRO A 28 -18.16 7.62 -21.74
C PRO A 28 -17.49 8.99 -21.42
N GLU A 29 -16.17 9.13 -21.53
CA GLU A 29 -15.43 10.34 -21.15
C GLU A 29 -15.10 11.24 -22.36
N ALA A 30 -16.06 11.66 -23.14
CA ALA A 30 -15.88 12.74 -24.10
C ALA A 30 -15.82 14.10 -23.34
N ASP A 31 -14.68 14.41 -22.75
CA ASP A 31 -14.40 15.72 -22.17
C ASP A 31 -13.60 16.53 -23.20
N ASP A 32 -14.22 17.52 -23.83
CA ASP A 32 -13.64 18.39 -24.88
C ASP A 32 -12.39 19.16 -24.44
N ARG A 33 -12.05 19.12 -23.17
CA ARG A 33 -10.84 19.76 -22.61
C ARG A 33 -9.56 18.94 -22.84
N TRP A 34 -9.66 17.67 -23.26
CA TRP A 34 -8.54 16.76 -23.40
C TRP A 34 -8.42 16.21 -24.80
N VAL A 35 -7.19 15.99 -25.25
CA VAL A 35 -6.86 15.25 -26.49
C VAL A 35 -6.14 13.98 -26.08
N TRP A 36 -6.61 12.84 -26.60
CA TRP A 36 -6.00 11.54 -26.38
C TRP A 36 -4.98 11.24 -27.48
N PHE A 37 -3.86 10.68 -27.06
CA PHE A 37 -2.82 10.15 -27.95
C PHE A 37 -2.57 8.69 -27.57
N GLU A 38 -2.14 7.92 -28.58
CA GLU A 38 -1.67 6.53 -28.41
C GLU A 38 -0.25 6.46 -28.96
N ASP A 39 0.68 5.91 -28.18
CA ASP A 39 2.07 5.75 -28.62
C ASP A 39 2.25 4.51 -29.50
N GLU A 40 3.48 4.28 -29.99
CA GLU A 40 3.80 3.14 -30.86
C GLU A 40 3.69 1.77 -30.15
N HIS A 41 3.51 1.75 -28.82
CA HIS A 41 3.32 0.54 -28.02
C HIS A 41 1.83 0.34 -27.64
N GLY A 42 0.91 1.21 -28.11
CA GLY A 42 -0.50 1.16 -27.82
C GLY A 42 -0.89 1.75 -26.45
N GLU A 43 0.04 2.43 -25.76
CA GLU A 43 -0.29 3.12 -24.52
C GLU A 43 -1.01 4.45 -24.80
N ARG A 44 -2.13 4.66 -24.10
CA ARG A 44 -2.95 5.86 -24.25
C ARG A 44 -2.65 6.87 -23.15
N PHE A 45 -2.42 8.12 -23.55
CA PHE A 45 -2.25 9.24 -22.64
C PHE A 45 -3.06 10.45 -23.12
N ARG A 46 -3.40 11.34 -22.19
CA ARG A 46 -4.17 12.54 -22.52
C ARG A 46 -3.40 13.80 -22.16
N VAL A 47 -3.51 14.81 -23.01
CA VAL A 47 -2.97 16.15 -22.75
C VAL A 47 -4.09 17.17 -22.86
N PRO A 48 -4.07 18.27 -22.09
CA PRO A 48 -5.05 19.34 -22.23
C PRO A 48 -5.09 19.85 -23.67
N ARG A 49 -6.28 20.02 -24.25
CA ARG A 49 -6.45 20.52 -25.63
C ARG A 49 -5.74 21.86 -25.84
N SER A 50 -5.68 22.70 -24.80
CA SER A 50 -4.95 23.97 -24.82
C SER A 50 -3.43 23.85 -25.01
N TRP A 51 -2.89 22.64 -24.91
CA TRP A 51 -1.45 22.36 -25.07
C TRP A 51 -1.11 21.77 -26.43
N VAL A 52 -2.12 21.43 -27.26
CA VAL A 52 -1.93 20.80 -28.56
C VAL A 52 -2.10 21.84 -29.65
N GLN A 53 -1.03 22.08 -30.42
CA GLN A 53 -1.07 22.98 -31.57
C GLN A 53 -1.83 22.32 -32.72
N GLY A 54 -2.85 22.98 -33.25
CA GLY A 54 -3.57 22.49 -34.42
C GLY A 54 -4.59 21.38 -34.17
N ALA A 55 -5.04 21.17 -32.92
CA ALA A 55 -6.13 20.24 -32.65
C ALA A 55 -7.42 20.70 -33.36
N PRO A 56 -8.03 19.87 -34.26
CA PRO A 56 -9.20 20.26 -35.02
C PRO A 56 -10.38 20.50 -34.09
N ALA A 57 -11.13 21.54 -34.35
CA ALA A 57 -12.33 21.92 -33.58
C ALA A 57 -13.48 20.91 -33.75
N ASP A 58 -13.48 20.09 -34.81
CA ASP A 58 -14.44 19.02 -35.05
C ASP A 58 -13.91 18.01 -36.07
N ALA A 59 -14.01 16.73 -35.76
CA ALA A 59 -13.58 15.61 -36.59
C ALA A 59 -14.61 15.24 -37.68
N SER A 60 -15.29 16.20 -38.28
CA SER A 60 -16.32 15.91 -39.28
C SER A 60 -16.19 16.65 -40.63
N ASN A 61 -15.03 17.19 -40.99
CA ASN A 61 -14.81 17.62 -42.40
C ASN A 61 -13.35 18.09 -42.58
N ALA A 62 -12.50 17.33 -43.25
CA ALA A 62 -11.35 17.88 -43.98
C ALA A 62 -10.79 16.89 -44.99
N GLY A 63 -11.25 17.02 -46.22
CA GLY A 63 -10.46 16.69 -47.38
C GLY A 63 -9.90 18.03 -47.93
N GLY A 64 -8.61 18.23 -47.88
CA GLY A 64 -7.95 19.42 -48.39
C GLY A 64 -6.41 19.28 -48.35
N SER A 65 -5.80 19.38 -49.52
CA SER A 65 -4.37 19.20 -49.85
C SER A 65 -3.41 20.03 -49.03
N ALA A 66 -2.30 19.40 -48.61
CA ALA A 66 -1.17 20.02 -47.93
C ALA A 66 -0.30 20.80 -48.90
N GLU A 67 -0.07 22.08 -48.66
CA GLU A 67 1.07 22.85 -49.16
C GLU A 67 2.19 22.80 -48.11
N GLU A 68 3.39 22.48 -48.58
CA GLU A 68 4.63 22.43 -47.76
C GLU A 68 4.98 23.86 -47.30
N ALA A 69 5.01 24.08 -45.98
CA ALA A 69 5.50 25.30 -45.36
C ALA A 69 6.93 25.06 -44.80
N ASP A 70 7.80 26.05 -45.02
CA ASP A 70 9.21 26.14 -44.65
C ASP A 70 9.44 25.94 -43.15
N PRO A 71 10.42 25.11 -42.71
CA PRO A 71 10.57 24.73 -41.28
C PRO A 71 11.15 25.82 -40.37
N ASP A 72 11.49 27.00 -40.86
CA ASP A 72 12.16 28.04 -40.04
C ASP A 72 11.26 29.20 -39.54
N GLU A 73 9.95 29.17 -39.77
CA GLU A 73 9.00 30.19 -39.27
C GLU A 73 7.97 29.67 -38.24
N ALA A 74 8.30 28.73 -37.40
CA ALA A 74 7.42 28.37 -36.27
C ALA A 74 7.61 29.37 -35.13
N GLY A 75 6.88 30.50 -35.17
CA GLY A 75 6.75 31.44 -34.07
C GLY A 75 6.06 30.76 -32.86
N GLY A 76 6.86 30.22 -31.96
CA GLY A 76 6.38 29.59 -30.73
C GLY A 76 5.60 30.60 -29.90
N ILE A 77 4.36 30.28 -29.59
CA ILE A 77 3.57 31.02 -28.60
C ILE A 77 4.23 30.73 -27.24
N HIS A 78 4.93 31.71 -26.70
CA HIS A 78 5.47 31.67 -25.33
C HIS A 78 4.31 31.57 -24.34
N ILE A 79 3.96 30.36 -23.90
CA ILE A 79 3.13 30.20 -22.71
C ILE A 79 4.04 30.50 -21.53
N LYS A 80 3.73 31.56 -20.77
CA LYS A 80 4.35 31.84 -19.47
C LYS A 80 4.39 30.57 -18.67
N ASN A 81 5.48 30.33 -17.94
CA ASN A 81 5.73 29.11 -17.13
C ASN A 81 4.45 28.51 -16.56
N PRO A 82 4.20 27.19 -16.74
CA PRO A 82 3.03 26.57 -16.16
C PRO A 82 3.04 26.79 -14.66
N THR A 83 1.91 27.12 -14.07
CA THR A 83 1.76 27.22 -12.62
C THR A 83 1.03 26.00 -12.12
N LEU A 84 1.28 25.59 -10.88
CA LEU A 84 0.58 24.47 -10.26
C LEU A 84 -0.96 24.66 -10.29
N SER A 85 -1.45 25.91 -10.21
CA SER A 85 -2.88 26.19 -10.27
C SER A 85 -3.52 25.78 -11.60
N ARG A 86 -2.77 25.81 -12.71
CA ARG A 86 -3.29 25.36 -14.02
C ARG A 86 -3.59 23.88 -14.07
N MET A 87 -2.93 23.05 -13.27
CA MET A 87 -3.20 21.60 -13.19
C MET A 87 -4.60 21.31 -12.63
N PHE A 88 -5.24 22.30 -12.01
CA PHE A 88 -6.57 22.20 -11.43
C PHE A 88 -7.61 23.07 -12.15
N GLU A 89 -7.31 23.61 -13.34
CA GLU A 89 -8.25 24.37 -14.14
C GLU A 89 -9.48 23.52 -14.50
N GLY A 90 -10.67 24.08 -14.30
CA GLY A 90 -11.93 23.37 -14.54
C GLY A 90 -12.34 22.39 -13.43
N VAL A 91 -11.55 22.24 -12.37
CA VAL A 91 -11.90 21.44 -11.21
C VAL A 91 -12.33 22.35 -10.06
N ARG A 92 -13.45 22.01 -9.40
CA ARG A 92 -13.89 22.72 -8.21
C ARG A 92 -13.11 22.24 -6.99
N LEU A 93 -12.11 22.99 -6.57
CA LEU A 93 -11.37 22.75 -5.34
C LEU A 93 -12.18 23.16 -4.10
N THR A 94 -11.99 22.45 -2.97
CA THR A 94 -12.48 22.91 -1.68
C THR A 94 -11.66 24.13 -1.21
N PRO A 95 -12.18 24.94 -0.26
CA PRO A 95 -11.43 26.08 0.27
C PRO A 95 -10.03 25.71 0.78
N GLY A 96 -9.91 24.58 1.50
CA GLY A 96 -8.63 24.07 1.99
C GLY A 96 -7.68 23.67 0.85
N GLN A 97 -8.19 23.00 -0.18
CA GLN A 97 -7.41 22.64 -1.37
C GLN A 97 -6.98 23.88 -2.15
N ALA A 98 -7.87 24.86 -2.35
CA ALA A 98 -7.55 26.09 -3.06
C ALA A 98 -6.50 26.92 -2.32
N SER A 99 -6.51 26.94 -0.99
CA SER A 99 -5.49 27.64 -0.18
C SER A 99 -4.15 26.91 -0.13
N LEU A 100 -4.11 25.60 -0.38
CA LEU A 100 -2.89 24.80 -0.43
C LEU A 100 -2.08 25.05 -1.71
N VAL A 101 -2.73 25.15 -2.87
CA VAL A 101 -2.07 25.22 -4.19
C VAL A 101 -1.01 26.33 -4.25
N PRO A 102 -1.27 27.59 -3.87
CA PRO A 102 -0.24 28.64 -3.87
C PRO A 102 0.90 28.38 -2.87
N LYS A 103 0.63 27.71 -1.75
CA LYS A 103 1.68 27.35 -0.78
C LYS A 103 2.60 26.27 -1.32
N LEU A 104 2.05 25.29 -2.00
CA LEU A 104 2.86 24.26 -2.67
C LEU A 104 3.69 24.85 -3.82
N GLN A 105 3.11 25.78 -4.61
CA GLN A 105 3.87 26.49 -5.63
C GLN A 105 5.05 27.24 -5.00
N ALA A 106 4.81 28.05 -3.98
CA ALA A 106 5.86 28.81 -3.29
C ALA A 106 6.95 27.90 -2.70
N PHE A 107 6.56 26.75 -2.13
CA PHE A 107 7.51 25.76 -1.63
C PHE A 107 8.36 25.14 -2.74
N LEU A 108 7.79 24.83 -3.89
CA LEU A 108 8.51 24.24 -5.02
C LEU A 108 9.43 25.24 -5.74
N ASP A 109 9.14 26.54 -5.62
CA ASP A 109 9.91 27.63 -6.22
C ASP A 109 11.02 28.16 -5.28
N ASP A 110 11.03 27.76 -4.01
CA ASP A 110 11.97 28.22 -2.98
C ASP A 110 13.08 27.17 -2.78
N ASP A 111 14.26 27.41 -3.35
CA ASP A 111 15.42 26.53 -3.26
C ASP A 111 15.90 26.28 -1.80
N GLU A 112 15.55 27.13 -0.84
CA GLU A 112 15.91 26.96 0.57
C GLU A 112 14.88 26.11 1.35
N ALA A 113 13.67 25.97 0.82
CA ALA A 113 12.62 25.18 1.45
C ALA A 113 12.84 23.69 1.20
N ARG A 114 13.15 22.92 2.24
CA ARG A 114 13.52 21.49 2.13
C ARG A 114 12.34 20.55 2.29
N ILE A 115 11.44 20.86 3.21
CA ILE A 115 10.38 19.94 3.65
C ILE A 115 9.03 20.65 3.63
N PHE A 116 8.04 19.97 3.06
CA PHE A 116 6.63 20.34 3.19
C PHE A 116 5.84 19.20 3.80
N ILE A 117 5.05 19.46 4.84
CA ILE A 117 4.15 18.49 5.45
C ILE A 117 2.71 18.79 5.02
N LEU A 118 2.13 17.91 4.21
CA LEU A 118 0.72 17.94 3.87
C LEU A 118 -0.06 16.95 4.73
N ARG A 119 -0.71 17.47 5.76
CA ARG A 119 -1.65 16.65 6.52
C ARG A 119 -3.05 16.77 5.94
N GLY A 120 -3.78 15.68 5.97
CA GLY A 120 -5.18 15.71 5.56
C GLY A 120 -5.90 14.45 6.00
N TYR A 121 -7.15 14.61 6.36
CA TYR A 121 -7.98 13.51 6.81
C TYR A 121 -8.31 12.55 5.67
N ALA A 122 -8.80 11.35 6.01
CA ALA A 122 -9.33 10.42 5.00
C ALA A 122 -10.42 11.11 4.17
N GLY A 123 -10.33 10.99 2.83
CA GLY A 123 -11.32 11.60 1.92
C GLY A 123 -11.16 13.10 1.63
N THR A 124 -10.06 13.76 2.04
CA THR A 124 -9.81 15.19 1.73
C THR A 124 -9.16 15.43 0.37
N GLY A 125 -8.92 14.37 -0.43
CA GLY A 125 -8.38 14.50 -1.78
C GLY A 125 -6.85 14.68 -1.85
N LYS A 126 -6.09 14.23 -0.83
CA LYS A 126 -4.61 14.29 -0.82
C LYS A 126 -3.99 13.73 -2.11
N THR A 127 -4.36 12.50 -2.47
CA THR A 127 -3.80 11.81 -3.64
C THR A 127 -4.20 12.50 -4.97
N PHE A 128 -5.39 13.09 -5.03
CA PHE A 128 -5.82 13.91 -6.16
C PHE A 128 -4.91 15.15 -6.32
N LEU A 129 -4.61 15.84 -5.22
CA LEU A 129 -3.70 16.99 -5.24
C LEU A 129 -2.27 16.57 -5.61
N MET A 130 -1.81 15.40 -5.13
CA MET A 130 -0.50 14.88 -5.49
C MET A 130 -0.39 14.57 -6.98
N LYS A 131 -1.47 14.09 -7.62
CA LYS A 131 -1.49 13.94 -9.08
C LYS A 131 -1.24 15.27 -9.78
N GLY A 132 -1.91 16.34 -9.35
CA GLY A 132 -1.67 17.68 -9.90
C GLY A 132 -0.24 18.19 -9.70
N VAL A 133 0.39 17.89 -8.52
CA VAL A 133 1.81 18.22 -8.28
C VAL A 133 2.71 17.44 -9.23
N VAL A 134 2.47 16.15 -9.42
CA VAL A 134 3.24 15.29 -10.33
C VAL A 134 3.11 15.76 -11.78
N ASP A 135 1.90 16.10 -12.21
CA ASP A 135 1.63 16.62 -13.55
C ASP A 135 2.35 17.97 -13.77
N TYR A 136 2.34 18.86 -12.76
CA TYR A 136 3.08 20.13 -12.78
C TYR A 136 4.58 19.92 -12.90
N LEU A 137 5.18 19.09 -12.03
CA LEU A 137 6.63 18.80 -12.06
C LEU A 137 7.06 18.21 -13.40
N SER A 138 6.22 17.36 -13.99
CA SER A 138 6.46 16.84 -15.36
C SER A 138 6.40 17.94 -16.41
N ALA A 139 5.48 18.89 -16.29
CA ALA A 139 5.34 20.00 -17.23
C ALA A 139 6.52 20.99 -17.19
N VAL A 140 7.15 21.15 -16.01
CA VAL A 140 8.36 21.97 -15.85
C VAL A 140 9.66 21.17 -15.99
N ASN A 141 9.58 19.90 -16.45
CA ASN A 141 10.70 18.98 -16.61
C ASN A 141 11.54 18.78 -15.35
N ARG A 142 10.92 18.78 -14.18
CA ARG A 142 11.55 18.54 -12.89
C ARG A 142 11.31 17.11 -12.46
N SER A 143 12.35 16.42 -12.02
CA SER A 143 12.28 15.01 -11.61
C SER A 143 11.42 14.83 -10.37
N VAL A 144 10.59 13.76 -10.34
CA VAL A 144 9.75 13.42 -9.20
C VAL A 144 9.86 11.95 -8.85
N HIS A 145 10.16 11.65 -7.58
CA HIS A 145 10.24 10.30 -7.05
C HIS A 145 9.07 10.07 -6.09
N LEU A 146 8.19 9.14 -6.48
CA LEU A 146 7.00 8.78 -5.72
C LEU A 146 7.31 7.60 -4.82
N MET A 147 7.11 7.77 -3.52
CA MET A 147 7.43 6.75 -2.53
C MET A 147 6.31 6.54 -1.52
N ALA A 148 6.25 5.34 -0.94
CA ALA A 148 5.39 5.04 0.18
C ALA A 148 6.06 4.06 1.16
N PRO A 149 5.64 4.00 2.43
CA PRO A 149 6.21 3.07 3.42
C PRO A 149 5.96 1.60 3.10
N THR A 150 4.89 1.30 2.38
CA THR A 150 4.50 -0.08 2.04
C THR A 150 4.30 -0.23 0.54
N GLY A 151 4.56 -1.45 0.02
CA GLY A 151 4.38 -1.74 -1.39
C GLY A 151 2.94 -1.55 -1.87
N ARG A 152 1.96 -1.87 -1.02
CA ARG A 152 0.54 -1.64 -1.33
C ARG A 152 0.23 -0.14 -1.51
N ALA A 153 0.73 0.70 -0.61
CA ALA A 153 0.55 2.15 -0.72
C ALA A 153 1.25 2.69 -1.98
N ALA A 154 2.45 2.18 -2.30
CA ALA A 154 3.17 2.52 -3.52
C ALA A 154 2.36 2.15 -4.78
N LYS A 155 1.78 0.94 -4.84
CA LYS A 155 0.90 0.52 -5.94
C LYS A 155 -0.33 1.43 -6.11
N VAL A 156 -0.98 1.79 -5.00
CA VAL A 156 -2.13 2.72 -5.03
C VAL A 156 -1.70 4.10 -5.52
N LEU A 157 -0.55 4.60 -5.04
CA LEU A 157 0.01 5.88 -5.47
C LEU A 157 0.34 5.85 -6.97
N SER A 158 1.00 4.79 -7.45
CA SER A 158 1.32 4.59 -8.86
C SER A 158 0.07 4.60 -9.74
N THR A 159 -0.95 3.80 -9.38
CA THR A 159 -2.22 3.73 -10.13
C THR A 159 -2.93 5.10 -10.19
N ARG A 160 -2.94 5.84 -9.09
CA ARG A 160 -3.66 7.13 -9.01
C ARG A 160 -2.94 8.29 -9.69
N THR A 161 -1.62 8.25 -9.73
CA THR A 161 -0.78 9.27 -10.38
C THR A 161 -0.42 8.93 -11.82
N SER A 162 -0.69 7.68 -12.25
CA SER A 162 -0.25 7.13 -13.53
C SER A 162 1.27 7.25 -13.72
N ARG A 163 2.04 7.12 -12.63
CA ARG A 163 3.50 7.20 -12.59
C ARG A 163 4.04 6.09 -11.70
N SER A 164 5.24 5.60 -12.01
CA SER A 164 5.90 4.60 -11.18
C SER A 164 6.12 5.12 -9.76
N ALA A 165 5.79 4.31 -8.77
CA ALA A 165 6.06 4.58 -7.37
C ALA A 165 6.73 3.37 -6.72
N SER A 166 7.65 3.61 -5.78
CA SER A 166 8.40 2.58 -5.08
C SER A 166 8.13 2.60 -3.58
N THR A 167 8.59 1.57 -2.87
CA THR A 167 8.70 1.71 -1.42
C THR A 167 9.93 2.54 -1.06
N ILE A 168 9.88 3.25 0.07
CA ILE A 168 11.04 4.00 0.58
C ILE A 168 12.25 3.06 0.67
N HIS A 169 12.09 1.85 1.21
CA HIS A 169 13.18 0.87 1.31
C HIS A 169 13.78 0.49 -0.04
N ALA A 170 12.96 0.28 -1.06
CA ALA A 170 13.44 -0.09 -2.39
C ALA A 170 14.21 1.06 -3.09
N HIS A 171 13.93 2.30 -2.71
CA HIS A 171 14.61 3.47 -3.26
C HIS A 171 15.94 3.76 -2.55
N LEU A 172 15.97 3.55 -1.22
CA LEU A 172 17.11 3.95 -0.40
C LEU A 172 18.20 2.88 -0.27
N TYR A 173 17.86 1.59 -0.28
CA TYR A 173 18.79 0.55 0.15
C TYR A 173 19.12 -0.44 -0.96
N SER A 174 20.37 -0.85 -0.99
CA SER A 174 20.85 -1.97 -1.80
C SER A 174 21.35 -3.12 -0.92
N PRO A 175 21.10 -4.37 -1.32
CA PRO A 175 21.63 -5.52 -0.61
C PRO A 175 23.16 -5.47 -0.53
N ARG A 176 23.71 -5.72 0.64
CA ARG A 176 25.15 -5.90 0.83
C ARG A 176 25.47 -7.36 1.05
N ASP A 177 26.31 -7.92 0.20
CA ASP A 177 26.93 -9.21 0.46
C ASP A 177 27.93 -9.06 1.62
N ARG A 178 27.61 -9.62 2.77
CA ARG A 178 28.63 -9.84 3.79
C ARG A 178 29.41 -11.10 3.41
N ASP A 179 30.67 -10.90 3.05
CA ASP A 179 31.65 -11.95 2.83
C ASP A 179 32.14 -12.59 4.16
N ASP A 180 31.29 -12.72 5.14
CA ASP A 180 31.63 -13.43 6.36
C ASP A 180 31.20 -14.91 6.22
N PRO A 181 32.10 -15.80 5.82
CA PRO A 181 31.80 -17.21 5.66
C PRO A 181 31.42 -17.89 6.99
N ASP A 182 31.75 -17.27 8.13
CA ASP A 182 31.49 -17.76 9.47
C ASP A 182 30.20 -17.16 10.09
N ASP A 183 29.49 -16.26 9.37
CA ASP A 183 28.20 -15.75 9.83
C ASP A 183 27.13 -16.84 9.77
N GLU A 184 27.04 -17.62 10.86
CA GLU A 184 25.99 -18.64 11.04
C GLU A 184 24.59 -18.01 11.20
N ASP A 185 24.49 -16.69 11.42
CA ASP A 185 23.23 -16.00 11.71
C ASP A 185 22.46 -15.55 10.45
N PHE A 186 23.06 -15.67 9.25
CA PHE A 186 22.45 -15.30 7.96
C PHE A 186 21.82 -13.88 7.94
N THR A 187 22.48 -12.92 8.57
CA THR A 187 21.98 -11.54 8.58
C THR A 187 22.04 -10.96 7.17
N LEU A 188 20.88 -10.54 6.67
CA LEU A 188 20.76 -9.77 5.43
C LEU A 188 20.94 -8.30 5.79
N VAL A 189 22.00 -7.69 5.28
CA VAL A 189 22.29 -6.27 5.48
C VAL A 189 22.07 -5.55 4.16
N SER A 190 21.38 -4.43 4.21
CA SER A 190 21.23 -3.53 3.07
C SER A 190 21.78 -2.16 3.47
N ASP A 191 22.74 -1.67 2.71
CA ASP A 191 23.34 -0.36 2.95
C ASP A 191 22.51 0.75 2.28
N LEU A 192 22.61 1.95 2.83
CA LEU A 192 22.09 3.14 2.19
C LEU A 192 22.86 3.38 0.90
N THR A 193 22.15 3.55 -0.23
CA THR A 193 22.74 3.87 -1.52
C THR A 193 23.12 5.35 -1.59
N SER A 194 24.15 5.68 -2.37
CA SER A 194 24.43 7.08 -2.70
C SER A 194 23.32 7.62 -3.59
N ASN A 195 22.92 8.84 -3.33
CA ASN A 195 21.87 9.51 -4.09
C ASN A 195 22.41 10.04 -5.43
N THR A 196 21.98 9.39 -6.51
CA THR A 196 22.33 9.77 -7.90
C THR A 196 21.20 10.50 -8.62
N ASP A 197 20.09 10.80 -7.91
CA ASP A 197 18.97 11.54 -8.47
C ASP A 197 19.36 13.00 -8.75
N GLU A 198 18.59 13.70 -9.58
CA GLU A 198 18.81 15.08 -9.95
C GLU A 198 18.87 16.00 -8.73
N LEU A 199 19.67 17.06 -8.81
CA LEU A 199 19.92 17.98 -7.68
C LEU A 199 18.67 18.79 -7.28
N ASP A 200 17.70 18.92 -8.17
CA ASP A 200 16.42 19.60 -7.96
C ASP A 200 15.23 18.64 -7.89
N ALA A 201 15.48 17.35 -7.71
CA ALA A 201 14.45 16.33 -7.60
C ALA A 201 13.46 16.61 -6.47
N VAL A 202 12.21 16.22 -6.68
CA VAL A 202 11.14 16.32 -5.67
C VAL A 202 10.72 14.91 -5.25
N TYR A 203 10.79 14.65 -3.97
CA TYR A 203 10.38 13.38 -3.37
C TYR A 203 9.00 13.52 -2.75
N VAL A 204 8.06 12.70 -3.16
CA VAL A 204 6.72 12.65 -2.59
C VAL A 204 6.56 11.35 -1.82
N VAL A 205 6.34 11.46 -0.51
CA VAL A 205 6.14 10.33 0.40
C VAL A 205 4.69 10.30 0.83
N ASP A 206 3.89 9.44 0.22
CA ASP A 206 2.48 9.22 0.64
C ASP A 206 2.42 8.25 1.83
N GLU A 207 1.31 8.27 2.58
CA GLU A 207 1.14 7.52 3.84
C GLU A 207 2.29 7.73 4.83
N ALA A 208 2.84 8.96 4.87
CA ALA A 208 3.99 9.33 5.70
C ALA A 208 3.74 9.14 7.21
N SER A 209 2.49 8.95 7.63
CA SER A 209 2.13 8.57 9.01
C SER A 209 2.80 7.27 9.48
N MET A 210 3.22 6.40 8.56
CA MET A 210 3.85 5.11 8.85
C MET A 210 5.38 5.15 8.81
N VAL A 211 6.01 6.26 8.43
CA VAL A 211 7.47 6.38 8.36
C VAL A 211 8.04 6.44 9.78
N SER A 212 8.83 5.44 10.14
CA SER A 212 9.41 5.28 11.49
C SER A 212 10.75 5.99 11.60
N ASP A 213 11.00 6.55 12.77
CA ASP A 213 12.32 7.05 13.17
C ASP A 213 12.89 6.27 14.36
N ARG A 214 12.28 5.15 14.70
CA ARG A 214 12.77 4.25 15.72
C ARG A 214 13.70 3.22 15.10
N GLU A 215 14.83 2.96 15.77
CA GLU A 215 15.76 1.93 15.36
C GLU A 215 15.07 0.56 15.31
N THR A 216 15.16 -0.08 14.15
CA THR A 216 14.58 -1.39 13.91
C THR A 216 15.58 -2.46 14.35
N GLN A 217 15.27 -3.15 15.43
CA GLN A 217 16.08 -4.26 15.94
C GLN A 217 15.60 -5.58 15.32
N ASN A 218 15.82 -5.77 14.03
CA ASN A 218 15.60 -7.08 13.40
C ASN A 218 16.97 -7.78 13.26
N PRO A 219 17.21 -8.90 13.96
CA PRO A 219 18.50 -9.56 13.92
C PRO A 219 18.88 -10.16 12.57
N LEU A 220 17.93 -10.28 11.63
CA LEU A 220 18.16 -10.85 10.29
C LEU A 220 18.10 -9.86 9.16
N LEU A 221 17.39 -8.75 9.33
CA LEU A 221 17.18 -7.74 8.28
C LEU A 221 17.61 -6.40 8.84
N GLN A 222 18.76 -5.92 8.42
CA GLN A 222 19.29 -4.62 8.81
C GLN A 222 19.31 -3.71 7.59
N PHE A 223 18.69 -2.53 7.72
CA PHE A 223 18.66 -1.53 6.68
C PHE A 223 19.34 -0.26 7.19
N GLY A 224 20.43 0.17 6.55
CA GLY A 224 21.16 1.38 6.86
C GLY A 224 21.41 1.55 8.37
N SER A 225 20.98 2.69 8.93
CA SER A 225 21.07 2.98 10.37
C SER A 225 19.98 2.27 11.21
N GLY A 226 18.98 1.66 10.56
CA GLY A 226 17.76 1.13 11.18
C GLY A 226 16.69 2.20 11.45
N ARG A 227 16.98 3.50 11.26
CA ARG A 227 16.05 4.63 11.42
C ARG A 227 15.63 5.15 10.04
N LEU A 228 14.50 4.67 9.53
CA LEU A 228 14.07 4.93 8.16
C LEU A 228 13.94 6.43 7.82
N LEU A 229 13.39 7.24 8.73
CA LEU A 229 13.27 8.67 8.51
C LEU A 229 14.64 9.35 8.48
N ALA A 230 15.53 9.00 9.40
CA ALA A 230 16.89 9.54 9.43
C ALA A 230 17.66 9.18 8.15
N ASP A 231 17.58 7.92 7.70
CA ASP A 231 18.22 7.47 6.47
C ASP A 231 17.65 8.17 5.22
N LEU A 232 16.32 8.38 5.17
CA LEU A 232 15.68 9.13 4.08
C LEU A 232 16.16 10.59 4.02
N LEU A 233 16.22 11.27 5.16
CA LEU A 233 16.68 12.66 5.21
C LEU A 233 18.18 12.76 4.88
N HIS A 234 18.98 11.80 5.36
CA HIS A 234 20.42 11.74 5.02
C HIS A 234 20.63 11.48 3.52
N PHE A 235 19.85 10.58 2.91
CA PHE A 235 19.89 10.32 1.47
C PHE A 235 19.61 11.58 0.65
N LEU A 236 18.69 12.45 1.10
CA LEU A 236 18.41 13.71 0.41
C LEU A 236 19.60 14.67 0.43
N GLU A 237 20.45 14.58 1.46
CA GLU A 237 21.62 15.45 1.66
C GLU A 237 22.90 14.95 0.98
N ASP A 238 22.87 13.73 0.44
CA ASP A 238 24.03 13.06 -0.14
C ASP A 238 24.38 13.60 -1.53
N ALA A 239 24.72 14.89 -1.63
CA ALA A 239 25.46 15.49 -2.76
C ALA A 239 25.80 16.96 -2.47
N PRO A 240 26.82 17.54 -3.11
CA PRO A 240 27.01 18.98 -3.21
C PRO A 240 25.76 19.61 -3.85
N CYS A 241 25.26 20.69 -3.28
CA CYS A 241 24.02 21.38 -3.72
C CYS A 241 22.72 20.59 -3.54
N ALA A 242 22.71 19.55 -2.73
CA ALA A 242 21.50 18.79 -2.37
C ALA A 242 20.39 19.62 -1.68
N HIS A 243 20.71 20.87 -1.27
CA HIS A 243 19.75 21.82 -0.70
C HIS A 243 18.59 22.15 -1.66
N ARG A 244 18.71 21.92 -2.94
CA ARG A 244 17.64 22.11 -3.93
C ARG A 244 16.66 20.93 -4.04
N ARG A 245 16.96 19.80 -3.40
CA ARG A 245 16.06 18.66 -3.32
C ARG A 245 14.95 18.92 -2.31
N HIS A 246 13.72 18.66 -2.71
CA HIS A 246 12.54 18.88 -1.90
C HIS A 246 11.90 17.56 -1.49
N ILE A 247 11.36 17.50 -0.28
CA ILE A 247 10.53 16.39 0.14
C ILE A 247 9.14 16.85 0.61
N LEU A 248 8.11 16.17 0.11
CA LEU A 248 6.72 16.39 0.45
C LEU A 248 6.20 15.17 1.22
N PHE A 249 6.05 15.28 2.53
CA PHE A 249 5.40 14.28 3.35
C PHE A 249 3.89 14.45 3.33
N VAL A 250 3.18 13.43 2.86
CA VAL A 250 1.72 13.41 2.73
C VAL A 250 1.16 12.33 3.64
N GLY A 251 0.19 12.67 4.49
CA GLY A 251 -0.37 11.67 5.40
C GLY A 251 -1.53 12.18 6.26
N ASP A 252 -1.95 11.34 7.19
CA ASP A 252 -3.01 11.65 8.14
C ASP A 252 -2.52 11.37 9.57
N ALA A 253 -2.26 12.44 10.32
CA ALA A 253 -1.75 12.36 11.69
C ALA A 253 -2.76 11.77 12.72
N ALA A 254 -4.02 11.60 12.33
CA ALA A 254 -5.02 10.92 13.14
C ALA A 254 -5.01 9.40 12.95
N GLN A 255 -4.36 8.88 11.91
CA GLN A 255 -4.17 7.45 11.70
C GLN A 255 -3.12 6.87 12.65
N LEU A 256 -2.96 5.54 12.60
CA LEU A 256 -1.94 4.85 13.38
C LEU A 256 -0.54 5.35 13.03
N PRO A 257 0.28 5.72 14.04
CA PRO A 257 1.70 5.97 13.84
C PRO A 257 2.47 4.67 13.60
N PRO A 258 3.77 4.74 13.32
CA PRO A 258 4.60 3.53 13.21
C PRO A 258 4.53 2.68 14.46
N VAL A 259 4.70 1.36 14.31
CA VAL A 259 4.63 0.41 15.41
C VAL A 259 5.64 0.77 16.52
N GLY A 260 5.14 0.88 17.75
CA GLY A 260 5.94 1.22 18.92
C GLY A 260 6.24 2.72 19.08
N MET A 261 5.60 3.59 18.28
CA MET A 261 5.64 5.04 18.41
C MET A 261 4.28 5.61 18.77
N THR A 262 4.25 6.74 19.45
CA THR A 262 3.01 7.45 19.86
C THR A 262 2.62 8.56 18.91
N VAL A 263 3.55 9.02 18.06
CA VAL A 263 3.37 10.06 17.07
C VAL A 263 3.98 9.62 15.73
N SER A 264 3.54 10.24 14.65
CA SER A 264 4.11 10.04 13.30
C SER A 264 5.26 11.04 13.11
N PRO A 265 6.53 10.62 13.17
CA PRO A 265 7.67 11.54 13.19
C PRO A 265 7.78 12.37 11.90
N ALA A 266 7.56 11.77 10.73
CA ALA A 266 7.59 12.47 9.45
C ALA A 266 6.47 13.52 9.26
N LEU A 267 5.40 13.43 10.07
CA LEU A 267 4.30 14.42 10.08
C LEU A 267 4.36 15.38 11.29
N SER A 268 5.42 15.36 12.06
CA SER A 268 5.60 16.19 13.25
C SER A 268 6.65 17.29 12.99
N PRO A 269 6.26 18.57 12.84
CA PRO A 269 7.22 19.66 12.70
C PRO A 269 8.19 19.73 13.88
N VAL A 270 7.68 19.52 15.10
CA VAL A 270 8.49 19.52 16.32
C VAL A 270 9.58 18.46 16.26
N HIS A 271 9.23 17.22 15.86
CA HIS A 271 10.22 16.14 15.74
C HIS A 271 11.29 16.44 14.69
N LEU A 272 10.89 16.99 13.52
CA LEU A 272 11.82 17.35 12.45
C LEU A 272 12.74 18.51 12.86
N GLU A 273 12.24 19.47 13.63
CA GLU A 273 13.06 20.58 14.13
C GLU A 273 14.00 20.15 15.26
N GLU A 274 13.51 19.38 16.24
CA GLU A 274 14.30 18.96 17.41
C GLU A 274 15.37 17.91 17.06
N GLU A 275 15.04 16.91 16.23
CA GLU A 275 15.95 15.79 15.91
C GLU A 275 16.87 16.07 14.72
N PHE A 276 16.40 16.87 13.74
CA PHE A 276 17.12 17.07 12.47
C PHE A 276 17.45 18.53 12.18
N GLY A 277 16.97 19.49 13.00
CA GLY A 277 17.18 20.93 12.77
C GLY A 277 16.43 21.48 11.55
N LEU A 278 15.48 20.74 11.01
CA LEU A 278 14.76 21.06 9.78
C LEU A 278 13.39 21.69 10.09
N LYS A 279 13.14 22.89 9.53
CA LYS A 279 11.87 23.60 9.69
C LYS A 279 10.97 23.36 8.49
N PRO A 280 9.93 22.51 8.60
CA PRO A 280 9.02 22.26 7.50
C PRO A 280 8.00 23.38 7.32
N SER A 281 7.63 23.64 6.06
CA SER A 281 6.35 24.27 5.73
C SER A 281 5.23 23.27 5.93
N GLU A 282 4.03 23.73 6.31
CA GLU A 282 2.93 22.80 6.58
C GLU A 282 1.58 23.29 6.12
N HIS A 283 0.71 22.35 5.79
CA HIS A 283 -0.70 22.61 5.54
C HIS A 283 -1.56 21.43 5.99
N THR A 284 -2.78 21.71 6.47
CA THR A 284 -3.72 20.68 6.90
C THR A 284 -5.04 20.83 6.14
N LEU A 285 -5.41 19.77 5.41
CA LEU A 285 -6.70 19.66 4.72
C LEU A 285 -7.75 19.12 5.69
N THR A 286 -8.83 19.85 5.87
CA THR A 286 -9.94 19.48 6.76
C THR A 286 -11.24 19.17 6.01
N ASP A 287 -11.39 19.67 4.79
CA ASP A 287 -12.60 19.55 4.00
C ASP A 287 -12.70 18.17 3.38
N ILE A 288 -13.74 17.41 3.67
CA ILE A 288 -13.94 16.06 3.17
C ILE A 288 -14.76 16.08 1.90
N VAL A 289 -14.23 15.50 0.84
CA VAL A 289 -14.84 15.50 -0.51
C VAL A 289 -15.59 14.20 -0.79
N ARG A 290 -15.17 13.10 -0.18
CA ARG A 290 -15.51 11.72 -0.60
C ARG A 290 -16.88 11.21 -0.15
N GLN A 291 -17.43 11.69 0.96
CA GLN A 291 -18.63 11.12 1.55
C GLN A 291 -19.79 12.11 1.53
N LYS A 292 -21.03 11.57 1.46
CA LYS A 292 -22.26 12.38 1.59
C LYS A 292 -22.27 13.03 2.98
N GLN A 293 -22.80 14.22 3.12
CA GLN A 293 -22.87 14.95 4.38
C GLN A 293 -23.56 14.18 5.52
N ASP A 294 -24.47 13.26 5.18
CA ASP A 294 -25.25 12.46 6.14
C ASP A 294 -24.63 11.07 6.43
N SER A 295 -23.34 10.88 6.16
CA SER A 295 -22.65 9.60 6.43
C SER A 295 -22.32 9.41 7.89
N GLY A 296 -22.80 8.32 8.49
CA GLY A 296 -22.44 7.90 9.85
C GLY A 296 -20.98 7.53 9.99
N ILE A 297 -20.36 6.96 8.95
CA ILE A 297 -18.92 6.68 8.91
C ILE A 297 -18.15 7.99 9.09
N LEU A 298 -18.54 9.04 8.35
CA LEU A 298 -17.92 10.36 8.45
C LEU A 298 -18.14 10.99 9.84
N ALA A 299 -19.34 10.90 10.39
CA ALA A 299 -19.66 11.42 11.71
C ALA A 299 -18.80 10.75 12.78
N LEU A 300 -18.70 9.41 12.75
CA LEU A 300 -17.87 8.65 13.69
C LEU A 300 -16.37 8.98 13.54
N ALA A 301 -15.86 9.00 12.33
CA ALA A 301 -14.46 9.39 12.06
C ALA A 301 -14.16 10.81 12.55
N THR A 302 -15.09 11.75 12.34
CA THR A 302 -14.95 13.14 12.82
C THR A 302 -14.94 13.23 14.33
N ALA A 303 -15.83 12.51 15.01
CA ALA A 303 -15.87 12.48 16.47
C ALA A 303 -14.58 11.90 17.08
N LEU A 304 -14.07 10.79 16.55
CA LEU A 304 -12.79 10.18 16.96
C LEU A 304 -11.63 11.15 16.80
N ARG A 305 -11.55 11.83 15.67
CA ARG A 305 -10.53 12.82 15.37
C ARG A 305 -10.60 14.05 16.29
N THR A 306 -11.82 14.54 16.57
CA THR A 306 -12.03 15.62 17.51
C THR A 306 -11.56 15.22 18.90
N GLY A 307 -11.84 14.00 19.33
CA GLY A 307 -11.32 13.42 20.56
C GLY A 307 -9.80 13.43 20.64
N LEU A 308 -9.13 13.01 19.54
CA LEU A 308 -7.65 13.04 19.42
C LEU A 308 -7.10 14.46 19.52
N LYS A 309 -7.70 15.42 18.79
CA LYS A 309 -7.28 16.82 18.80
C LYS A 309 -7.43 17.45 20.17
N ASN A 310 -8.54 17.20 20.86
CA ASN A 310 -8.86 17.79 22.16
C ASN A 310 -8.31 16.97 23.34
N LYS A 311 -7.66 15.82 23.07
CA LYS A 311 -7.20 14.85 24.08
C LYS A 311 -8.34 14.36 24.99
N THR A 312 -9.54 14.21 24.43
CA THR A 312 -10.74 13.73 25.11
C THR A 312 -11.16 12.40 24.50
N TYR A 313 -10.98 11.32 25.24
CA TYR A 313 -11.14 9.96 24.71
C TYR A 313 -12.44 9.28 25.16
N ALA A 314 -13.53 10.03 25.19
CA ALA A 314 -14.87 9.47 25.37
C ALA A 314 -15.36 8.88 24.06
N LEU A 315 -15.73 7.59 24.05
CA LEU A 315 -16.19 6.91 22.86
C LEU A 315 -17.45 7.59 22.28
N PRO A 316 -17.46 7.92 20.99
CA PRO A 316 -18.63 8.51 20.35
C PRO A 316 -19.82 7.54 20.39
N ARG A 317 -21.02 8.07 20.62
CA ARG A 317 -22.25 7.31 20.37
C ARG A 317 -22.37 7.08 18.86
N LEU A 318 -22.76 5.87 18.48
CA LEU A 318 -23.07 5.64 17.07
C LEU A 318 -24.28 6.48 16.69
N PRO A 319 -24.25 7.12 15.51
CA PRO A 319 -25.43 7.83 15.01
C PRO A 319 -26.62 6.89 14.94
N ALA A 320 -27.79 7.35 15.39
CA ALA A 320 -29.02 6.63 15.18
C ALA A 320 -29.48 6.82 13.73
N ASP A 321 -30.12 5.79 13.16
CA ASP A 321 -30.81 5.84 11.87
C ASP A 321 -29.95 6.18 10.63
N VAL A 322 -28.64 5.88 10.68
CA VAL A 322 -27.78 5.99 9.50
C VAL A 322 -27.59 4.61 8.85
N PRO A 323 -27.75 4.51 7.53
CA PRO A 323 -27.74 3.21 6.84
C PRO A 323 -26.32 2.62 6.67
N ASP A 324 -25.29 3.44 6.80
CA ASP A 324 -23.91 3.10 6.49
C ASP A 324 -23.08 2.65 7.71
N VAL A 325 -23.65 2.66 8.95
CA VAL A 325 -22.98 2.15 10.15
C VAL A 325 -23.95 1.27 10.94
N GLU A 326 -23.54 0.06 11.26
CA GLU A 326 -24.34 -0.84 12.08
C GLU A 326 -23.51 -1.57 13.15
N ARG A 327 -24.14 -1.93 14.26
CA ARG A 327 -23.59 -2.85 15.24
C ARG A 327 -23.98 -4.26 14.89
N ILE A 328 -23.02 -5.16 15.01
CA ILE A 328 -23.22 -6.59 14.77
C ILE A 328 -22.78 -7.41 16.00
N ASP A 329 -23.30 -8.63 16.15
CA ASP A 329 -22.75 -9.59 17.10
C ASP A 329 -21.39 -10.10 16.57
N ALA A 330 -20.41 -10.17 17.46
CA ALA A 330 -19.08 -10.65 17.10
C ALA A 330 -19.05 -12.11 16.60
N ARG A 331 -20.06 -12.90 17.01
CA ARG A 331 -20.25 -14.28 16.56
C ARG A 331 -20.71 -14.35 15.09
N ASP A 332 -21.44 -13.34 14.64
CA ASP A 332 -21.99 -13.27 13.29
C ASP A 332 -21.03 -12.65 12.27
N MET A 333 -19.95 -12.05 12.73
CA MET A 333 -19.06 -11.22 11.90
C MET A 333 -18.57 -11.95 10.64
N ALA A 334 -18.05 -13.16 10.77
CA ALA A 334 -17.56 -13.94 9.63
C ALA A 334 -18.70 -14.34 8.68
N ARG A 335 -19.88 -14.74 9.23
CA ARG A 335 -21.06 -15.09 8.44
C ARG A 335 -21.59 -13.90 7.65
N LEU A 336 -21.79 -12.76 8.31
CA LEU A 336 -22.26 -11.54 7.65
C LEU A 336 -21.28 -11.06 6.57
N CYS A 337 -19.97 -11.15 6.83
CA CYS A 337 -18.96 -10.84 5.83
C CYS A 337 -19.06 -11.76 4.60
N TRP A 338 -19.27 -13.08 4.82
CA TRP A 338 -19.47 -14.05 3.76
C TRP A 338 -20.75 -13.79 2.96
N GLU A 339 -21.84 -13.42 3.62
CA GLU A 339 -23.11 -13.06 2.98
C GLU A 339 -23.00 -11.80 2.14
N VAL A 340 -22.32 -10.76 2.65
CA VAL A 340 -22.06 -9.49 1.93
C VAL A 340 -21.24 -9.76 0.66
N MET A 341 -20.30 -10.67 0.72
CA MET A 341 -19.53 -11.09 -0.47
C MET A 341 -20.34 -11.96 -1.46
N GLY A 342 -21.62 -12.19 -1.20
CA GLY A 342 -22.46 -13.03 -2.07
C GLY A 342 -22.09 -14.49 -2.04
N ARG A 343 -21.52 -14.98 -0.92
CA ARG A 343 -21.02 -16.34 -0.69
C ARG A 343 -19.92 -16.77 -1.68
N ARG A 344 -19.13 -15.82 -2.12
CA ARG A 344 -17.94 -16.02 -2.97
C ARG A 344 -16.84 -15.03 -2.54
N ILE A 345 -15.61 -15.29 -2.92
CA ILE A 345 -14.51 -14.41 -2.57
C ILE A 345 -14.51 -13.22 -3.53
N THR A 346 -14.73 -12.04 -2.96
CA THR A 346 -14.70 -10.76 -3.68
C THR A 346 -13.78 -9.78 -2.96
N ARG A 347 -13.66 -8.57 -3.49
CA ARG A 347 -12.95 -7.45 -2.87
C ARG A 347 -13.87 -6.54 -2.07
N ASP A 348 -15.18 -6.85 -2.01
CA ASP A 348 -16.19 -5.96 -1.46
C ASP A 348 -16.13 -5.84 0.05
N ALA A 349 -15.50 -6.81 0.73
CA ALA A 349 -15.44 -6.77 2.19
C ALA A 349 -14.09 -7.24 2.74
N VAL A 350 -13.80 -6.74 3.96
CA VAL A 350 -12.66 -7.16 4.78
C VAL A 350 -13.03 -7.12 6.25
N MET A 351 -12.48 -8.04 7.02
CA MET A 351 -12.55 -8.00 8.48
C MET A 351 -11.26 -7.40 9.04
N ILE A 352 -11.37 -6.48 10.00
CA ILE A 352 -10.23 -5.81 10.64
C ILE A 352 -10.22 -6.14 12.13
N ALA A 353 -9.05 -6.53 12.64
CA ALA A 353 -8.83 -6.83 14.05
C ALA A 353 -7.60 -6.09 14.61
N GLN A 354 -7.46 -6.03 15.93
CA GLN A 354 -6.32 -5.43 16.59
C GLN A 354 -5.06 -6.29 16.44
N THR A 355 -5.16 -7.58 16.73
CA THR A 355 -4.02 -8.49 16.83
C THR A 355 -3.98 -9.51 15.69
N ASN A 356 -2.79 -10.04 15.41
CA ASN A 356 -2.62 -11.13 14.44
C ASN A 356 -3.39 -12.38 14.86
N VAL A 357 -3.39 -12.70 16.16
CA VAL A 357 -4.14 -13.86 16.71
C VAL A 357 -5.62 -13.72 16.42
N ARG A 358 -6.19 -12.53 16.68
CA ARG A 358 -7.61 -12.31 16.41
C ARG A 358 -7.94 -12.33 14.91
N ALA A 359 -7.10 -11.74 14.07
CA ALA A 359 -7.27 -11.82 12.63
C ALA A 359 -7.24 -13.28 12.13
N GLN A 360 -6.36 -14.11 12.70
CA GLN A 360 -6.28 -15.52 12.39
C GLN A 360 -7.55 -16.31 12.81
N GLN A 361 -8.08 -16.05 14.01
CA GLN A 361 -9.36 -16.64 14.46
C GLN A 361 -10.49 -16.30 13.48
N LEU A 362 -10.58 -15.05 13.04
CA LEU A 362 -11.57 -14.60 12.05
C LEU A 362 -11.34 -15.25 10.68
N ASN A 363 -10.09 -15.40 10.26
CA ASN A 363 -9.74 -16.11 9.03
C ASN A 363 -10.20 -17.58 9.08
N ARG A 364 -9.93 -18.28 10.18
CA ARG A 364 -10.40 -19.67 10.38
C ARG A 364 -11.93 -19.76 10.38
N ALA A 365 -12.59 -18.84 11.06
CA ALA A 365 -14.06 -18.81 11.10
C ALA A 365 -14.67 -18.59 9.72
N PHE A 366 -14.14 -17.64 8.95
CA PHE A 366 -14.59 -17.36 7.59
C PHE A 366 -14.33 -18.56 6.66
N ARG A 367 -13.11 -19.13 6.73
CA ARG A 367 -12.72 -20.25 5.90
C ARG A 367 -13.58 -21.50 6.12
N ARG A 368 -13.98 -21.77 7.38
CA ARG A 368 -14.92 -22.88 7.69
C ARG A 368 -16.29 -22.69 7.04
N LEU A 369 -16.74 -21.46 6.80
CA LEU A 369 -17.99 -21.19 6.06
C LEU A 369 -17.82 -21.47 4.56
N GLN A 370 -16.65 -21.14 4.01
CA GLN A 370 -16.33 -21.37 2.60
C GLN A 370 -16.02 -22.84 2.30
N PHE A 371 -15.27 -23.49 3.19
CA PHE A 371 -14.78 -24.86 3.04
C PHE A 371 -15.08 -25.71 4.28
N PRO A 372 -16.34 -26.12 4.51
CA PRO A 372 -16.75 -26.78 5.75
C PRO A 372 -16.01 -28.09 6.09
N SER A 373 -15.51 -28.79 5.07
CA SER A 373 -14.89 -30.12 5.20
C SER A 373 -13.42 -30.15 4.75
N VAL A 374 -12.80 -28.98 4.47
CA VAL A 374 -11.43 -28.89 3.96
C VAL A 374 -10.56 -28.14 4.94
N GLU A 375 -9.66 -28.85 5.60
CA GLU A 375 -8.68 -28.24 6.52
C GLU A 375 -7.46 -27.68 5.77
N GLU A 376 -7.09 -28.33 4.66
CA GLU A 376 -5.94 -27.97 3.87
C GLU A 376 -6.22 -26.79 2.93
N LEU A 377 -5.15 -26.11 2.48
CA LEU A 377 -5.25 -25.07 1.47
C LEU A 377 -5.93 -25.60 0.22
N ALA A 378 -6.91 -24.86 -0.28
CA ALA A 378 -7.74 -25.24 -1.41
C ALA A 378 -7.78 -24.16 -2.51
N ALA A 379 -8.10 -24.58 -3.73
CA ALA A 379 -8.44 -23.65 -4.79
C ALA A 379 -9.61 -22.75 -4.36
N GLY A 380 -9.50 -21.46 -4.63
CA GLY A 380 -10.44 -20.45 -4.15
C GLY A 380 -10.06 -19.78 -2.83
N ASP A 381 -9.07 -20.28 -2.08
CA ASP A 381 -8.59 -19.59 -0.87
C ASP A 381 -8.02 -18.22 -1.20
N LYS A 382 -8.32 -17.23 -0.34
CA LYS A 382 -7.75 -15.88 -0.39
C LYS A 382 -6.58 -15.78 0.58
N LEU A 383 -5.43 -15.47 0.05
CA LEU A 383 -4.21 -15.31 0.82
C LEU A 383 -3.75 -13.85 0.82
N MET A 384 -2.94 -13.48 1.79
CA MET A 384 -2.23 -12.21 1.88
C MET A 384 -0.74 -12.50 2.02
N VAL A 385 0.05 -11.87 1.18
CA VAL A 385 1.51 -11.91 1.23
C VAL A 385 2.01 -11.18 2.47
N ILE A 386 2.99 -11.73 3.16
CA ILE A 386 3.53 -11.15 4.40
C ILE A 386 5.01 -10.80 4.35
N LEU A 387 5.66 -11.07 3.23
CA LEU A 387 7.05 -10.70 2.96
C LEU A 387 7.17 -10.25 1.50
N ASN A 388 7.89 -9.15 1.26
CA ASN A 388 8.15 -8.69 -0.10
C ASN A 388 9.00 -9.72 -0.88
N THR A 389 8.69 -9.92 -2.14
CA THR A 389 9.47 -10.78 -3.03
C THR A 389 9.39 -10.31 -4.48
N HIS A 390 10.35 -10.73 -5.29
CA HIS A 390 10.32 -10.58 -6.75
C HIS A 390 10.06 -11.95 -7.37
N MET A 391 9.12 -12.03 -8.30
CA MET A 391 8.75 -13.27 -8.93
C MET A 391 8.32 -13.03 -10.38
N HIS A 392 8.96 -13.69 -11.33
CA HIS A 392 8.70 -13.53 -12.78
C HIS A 392 8.74 -12.06 -13.28
N GLY A 393 9.65 -11.26 -12.75
CA GLY A 393 9.77 -9.83 -13.10
C GLY A 393 8.83 -8.90 -12.35
N GLU A 394 7.84 -9.44 -11.64
CA GLU A 394 6.88 -8.66 -10.86
C GLU A 394 7.31 -8.52 -9.40
N PHE A 395 7.12 -7.33 -8.83
CA PHE A 395 7.32 -7.08 -7.42
C PHE A 395 6.03 -7.36 -6.64
N ILE A 396 6.05 -8.40 -5.81
CA ILE A 396 4.93 -8.80 -4.94
C ILE A 396 5.17 -8.25 -3.55
N CYS A 397 4.23 -7.42 -3.08
CA CYS A 397 4.38 -6.66 -1.86
C CYS A 397 3.79 -7.35 -0.63
N ASN A 398 4.39 -7.09 0.53
CA ASN A 398 3.74 -7.37 1.81
C ASN A 398 2.41 -6.61 1.90
N GLY A 399 1.32 -7.35 2.12
CA GLY A 399 -0.05 -6.84 2.14
C GLY A 399 -0.82 -7.07 0.82
N ASP A 400 -0.17 -7.55 -0.24
CA ASP A 400 -0.88 -7.94 -1.46
C ASP A 400 -1.78 -9.15 -1.21
N PHE A 401 -2.96 -9.12 -1.82
CA PHE A 401 -3.87 -10.26 -1.80
C PHE A 401 -3.70 -11.10 -3.05
N CYS A 402 -3.74 -12.40 -2.88
CA CYS A 402 -3.76 -13.36 -3.98
C CYS A 402 -4.84 -14.41 -3.75
N GLN A 403 -5.27 -15.02 -4.85
CA GLN A 403 -6.20 -16.13 -4.85
C GLN A 403 -5.50 -17.40 -5.29
N VAL A 404 -5.76 -18.49 -4.61
CA VAL A 404 -5.31 -19.82 -5.00
C VAL A 404 -6.19 -20.32 -6.16
N LEU A 405 -5.60 -20.54 -7.32
CA LEU A 405 -6.29 -21.13 -8.48
C LEU A 405 -6.17 -22.64 -8.49
N ARG A 406 -4.98 -23.16 -8.17
CA ARG A 406 -4.69 -24.59 -8.12
C ARG A 406 -3.69 -24.88 -7.00
N THR A 407 -3.85 -26.04 -6.39
CA THR A 407 -2.91 -26.60 -5.43
C THR A 407 -2.23 -27.84 -6.02
N GLY A 408 -0.95 -27.98 -5.78
CA GLY A 408 -0.14 -29.14 -6.21
C GLY A 408 0.48 -29.88 -5.02
N ALA A 409 1.62 -30.49 -5.23
CA ALA A 409 2.28 -31.37 -4.27
C ALA A 409 2.73 -30.60 -3.01
N ARG A 410 2.59 -31.26 -1.86
CA ARG A 410 3.20 -30.84 -0.59
C ARG A 410 4.59 -31.43 -0.43
N THR A 411 5.49 -30.67 0.16
CA THR A 411 6.86 -31.08 0.46
C THR A 411 7.18 -30.70 1.89
N ARG A 412 7.68 -31.65 2.68
CA ARG A 412 8.16 -31.42 4.05
C ARG A 412 9.67 -31.60 4.08
N ARG A 413 10.34 -30.70 4.78
CA ARG A 413 11.80 -30.70 4.93
C ARG A 413 12.16 -30.48 6.40
N SER A 414 12.78 -31.47 7.04
CA SER A 414 13.24 -31.36 8.44
C SER A 414 14.64 -30.77 8.46
N VAL A 415 14.81 -29.69 9.21
CA VAL A 415 16.07 -28.93 9.30
C VAL A 415 16.50 -28.78 10.74
N SER A 416 17.78 -29.03 10.99
CA SER A 416 18.42 -28.83 12.29
C SER A 416 19.51 -27.77 12.18
N PHE A 417 19.43 -26.74 12.99
CA PHE A 417 20.41 -25.63 13.00
C PHE A 417 20.62 -25.10 14.41
N ARG A 418 21.72 -24.37 14.61
CA ARG A 418 22.07 -23.80 15.90
C ARG A 418 21.69 -22.32 15.95
N VAL A 419 21.15 -21.90 17.09
CA VAL A 419 20.79 -20.49 17.35
C VAL A 419 21.59 -20.02 18.56
N LYS A 420 22.17 -18.83 18.47
CA LYS A 420 22.84 -18.18 19.60
C LYS A 420 21.81 -17.84 20.67
N THR A 421 22.13 -18.14 21.92
CA THR A 421 21.26 -17.91 23.09
C THR A 421 22.02 -17.25 24.22
N GLY A 422 21.32 -16.52 25.08
CA GLY A 422 21.87 -15.89 26.29
C GLY A 422 22.55 -14.56 26.07
N PRO A 423 22.95 -13.88 27.18
CA PRO A 423 23.62 -12.58 27.12
C PRO A 423 24.94 -12.69 26.32
N ALA A 424 25.13 -11.80 25.36
CA ALA A 424 26.30 -11.75 24.48
C ALA A 424 26.48 -12.98 23.55
N GLY A 425 25.42 -13.78 23.28
CA GLY A 425 25.49 -14.90 22.33
C GLY A 425 26.41 -16.06 22.73
N LYS A 426 26.72 -16.22 24.02
CA LYS A 426 27.68 -17.24 24.53
C LYS A 426 27.11 -18.67 24.55
N GLY A 427 25.80 -18.87 24.48
CA GLY A 427 25.13 -20.17 24.39
C GLY A 427 24.75 -20.52 22.97
N ARG A 428 24.72 -21.81 22.62
CA ARG A 428 24.15 -22.31 21.36
C ARG A 428 23.08 -23.35 21.67
N ARG A 429 21.88 -23.16 21.12
CA ARG A 429 20.76 -24.11 21.22
C ARG A 429 20.54 -24.74 19.86
N LEU A 430 20.43 -26.08 19.81
CA LEU A 430 19.98 -26.79 18.63
C LEU A 430 18.46 -26.60 18.49
N VAL A 431 18.03 -26.20 17.31
CA VAL A 431 16.63 -26.07 16.94
C VAL A 431 16.36 -27.03 15.80
N ASN A 432 15.30 -27.83 15.95
CA ASN A 432 14.79 -28.69 14.90
C ASN A 432 13.47 -28.07 14.42
N LEU A 433 13.33 -27.87 13.13
CA LEU A 433 12.13 -27.29 12.52
C LEU A 433 11.76 -28.06 11.26
N ASP A 434 10.48 -28.35 11.11
CA ASP A 434 9.94 -28.88 9.89
C ASP A 434 9.40 -27.73 9.04
N LEU A 435 9.96 -27.56 7.87
CA LEU A 435 9.49 -26.62 6.86
C LEU A 435 8.47 -27.35 5.97
N GLU A 436 7.28 -26.79 5.85
CA GLU A 436 6.21 -27.34 5.04
C GLU A 436 5.90 -26.42 3.85
N PHE A 437 5.95 -26.97 2.66
CA PHE A 437 5.75 -26.24 1.42
C PHE A 437 4.62 -26.86 0.61
N GLN A 438 3.99 -26.04 -0.22
CA GLN A 438 3.04 -26.52 -1.22
C GLN A 438 3.24 -25.75 -2.53
N SER A 439 3.26 -26.48 -3.65
CA SER A 439 3.21 -25.84 -4.95
C SER A 439 1.79 -25.34 -5.22
N VAL A 440 1.66 -24.14 -5.77
CA VAL A 440 0.38 -23.50 -6.03
C VAL A 440 0.45 -22.70 -7.33
N THR A 441 -0.71 -22.49 -7.96
CA THR A 441 -0.90 -21.40 -8.94
C THR A 441 -1.75 -20.34 -8.29
N LEU A 442 -1.26 -19.11 -8.26
CA LEU A 442 -1.90 -17.96 -7.64
C LEU A 442 -2.28 -16.94 -8.71
N ARG A 443 -3.39 -16.23 -8.50
CA ARG A 443 -3.74 -15.01 -9.23
C ARG A 443 -3.45 -13.81 -8.34
N LEU A 444 -2.65 -12.89 -8.86
CA LEU A 444 -2.27 -11.64 -8.21
C LEU A 444 -2.63 -10.45 -9.10
N ARG A 445 -2.58 -9.26 -8.52
CA ARG A 445 -2.67 -8.01 -9.26
C ARG A 445 -1.29 -7.34 -9.35
N GLY A 446 -0.87 -7.00 -10.55
CA GLY A 446 0.39 -6.30 -10.85
C GLY A 446 0.35 -4.81 -10.45
N ASN A 447 1.45 -4.13 -10.70
CA ASN A 447 1.61 -2.70 -10.41
C ASN A 447 0.73 -1.81 -11.30
N THR A 448 0.44 -2.27 -12.52
CA THR A 448 -0.44 -1.61 -13.50
C THR A 448 -1.93 -1.84 -13.24
N GLY A 449 -2.26 -2.71 -12.26
CA GLY A 449 -3.64 -3.08 -11.97
C GLY A 449 -4.12 -4.35 -12.66
N GLU A 450 -3.41 -4.86 -13.63
CA GLU A 450 -3.72 -6.09 -14.34
C GLU A 450 -3.56 -7.32 -13.46
N CYS A 451 -4.36 -8.36 -13.75
CA CYS A 451 -4.23 -9.64 -13.07
C CYS A 451 -3.28 -10.56 -13.83
N PHE A 452 -2.36 -11.17 -13.11
CA PHE A 452 -1.45 -12.17 -13.65
C PHE A 452 -1.47 -13.45 -12.81
N GLU A 453 -1.09 -14.56 -13.41
CA GLU A 453 -1.00 -15.86 -12.74
C GLU A 453 0.46 -16.25 -12.56
N VAL A 454 0.78 -16.75 -11.38
CA VAL A 454 2.12 -17.23 -11.04
C VAL A 454 2.05 -18.60 -10.40
N SER A 455 2.92 -19.51 -10.87
CA SER A 455 3.13 -20.81 -10.23
C SER A 455 4.37 -20.75 -9.36
N CYS A 456 4.21 -21.01 -8.06
CA CYS A 456 5.29 -20.89 -7.08
C CYS A 456 5.12 -21.89 -5.94
N MET A 457 6.13 -21.97 -5.09
CA MET A 457 6.01 -22.63 -3.78
C MET A 457 5.51 -21.60 -2.75
N ILE A 458 4.67 -22.02 -1.82
CA ILE A 458 4.34 -21.25 -0.62
C ILE A 458 4.82 -21.98 0.62
N LEU A 459 5.15 -21.22 1.67
CA LEU A 459 5.52 -21.73 2.98
C LEU A 459 4.28 -21.83 3.87
N LEU A 460 3.87 -23.07 4.19
CA LEU A 460 2.65 -23.33 4.96
C LEU A 460 2.79 -23.03 6.45
N ASN A 461 3.99 -23.03 6.99
CA ASN A 461 4.26 -22.81 8.42
C ASN A 461 3.66 -21.51 8.98
N GLN A 462 3.34 -20.55 8.12
CA GLN A 462 2.79 -19.26 8.52
C GLN A 462 1.31 -19.10 8.20
N LEU A 463 0.72 -20.09 7.54
CA LEU A 463 -0.66 -20.02 7.08
C LEU A 463 -1.64 -20.09 8.25
N GLU A 464 -1.48 -21.09 9.13
CA GLU A 464 -2.29 -21.30 10.34
C GLU A 464 -1.47 -21.84 11.51
N PRO A 465 -0.46 -21.15 12.00
CA PRO A 465 0.26 -21.64 13.17
C PRO A 465 -0.60 -21.51 14.42
N ASP A 466 -0.64 -22.54 15.25
CA ASP A 466 -1.21 -22.44 16.61
C ASP A 466 -0.37 -21.49 17.46
N ASP A 467 0.96 -21.61 17.37
CA ASP A 467 1.91 -20.61 17.81
C ASP A 467 2.57 -20.00 16.58
N LEU A 468 2.45 -18.69 16.40
CA LEU A 468 3.10 -17.97 15.28
C LEU A 468 4.61 -18.20 15.37
N PRO A 469 5.23 -19.01 14.46
CA PRO A 469 6.66 -19.22 14.50
C PRO A 469 7.35 -17.87 14.26
N ASP A 470 8.42 -17.64 15.02
CA ASP A 470 9.25 -16.46 14.80
C ASP A 470 9.75 -16.44 13.35
N MET A 471 9.46 -15.37 12.63
CA MET A 471 9.91 -15.16 11.25
C MET A 471 11.42 -15.35 11.13
N THR A 472 12.16 -14.89 12.14
CA THR A 472 13.62 -15.05 12.23
C THR A 472 14.04 -16.50 12.19
N LEU A 473 13.36 -17.37 12.96
CA LEU A 473 13.65 -18.81 12.98
C LEU A 473 13.31 -19.47 11.64
N LEU A 474 12.21 -19.07 11.00
CA LEU A 474 11.83 -19.60 9.69
C LEU A 474 12.84 -19.23 8.59
N LEU A 475 13.26 -17.98 8.53
CA LEU A 475 14.27 -17.54 7.55
C LEU A 475 15.62 -18.24 7.78
N ARG A 476 16.05 -18.41 9.04
CA ARG A 476 17.24 -19.20 9.37
C ARG A 476 17.09 -20.66 8.95
N ALA A 477 15.94 -21.26 9.17
CA ALA A 477 15.67 -22.64 8.75
C ALA A 477 15.73 -22.79 7.23
N LEU A 478 15.15 -21.85 6.47
CA LEU A 478 15.21 -21.83 5.00
C LEU A 478 16.66 -21.76 4.49
N MET A 479 17.47 -20.87 5.08
CA MET A 479 18.88 -20.75 4.72
C MET A 479 19.70 -21.98 5.12
N ALA A 480 19.41 -22.59 6.28
CA ALA A 480 20.05 -23.83 6.70
C ALA A 480 19.68 -25.01 5.77
N ASP A 481 18.41 -25.09 5.34
CA ASP A 481 17.97 -26.07 4.34
C ASP A 481 18.70 -25.88 3.01
N PHE A 482 18.81 -24.63 2.54
CA PHE A 482 19.54 -24.30 1.32
C PHE A 482 21.00 -24.75 1.41
N LYS A 483 21.71 -24.38 2.48
CA LYS A 483 23.10 -24.79 2.72
C LYS A 483 23.28 -26.32 2.76
N ASN A 484 22.32 -27.03 3.36
CA ASN A 484 22.35 -28.50 3.40
C ASN A 484 22.17 -29.14 2.02
N ARG A 485 21.37 -28.53 1.13
CA ARG A 485 21.18 -28.98 -0.25
C ARG A 485 22.35 -28.65 -1.16
N PHE A 486 23.02 -27.53 -0.90
CA PHE A 486 24.14 -27.03 -1.70
C PHE A 486 25.44 -26.88 -0.88
N PRO A 487 25.96 -27.94 -0.28
CA PRO A 487 27.09 -27.86 0.67
C PRO A 487 28.42 -27.42 0.02
N ARG A 488 28.51 -27.48 -1.32
CA ARG A 488 29.73 -27.10 -2.06
C ARG A 488 29.76 -25.64 -2.47
N LEU A 489 28.62 -24.96 -2.45
CA LEU A 489 28.55 -23.55 -2.80
C LEU A 489 29.09 -22.70 -1.65
N ARG A 490 29.93 -21.73 -1.97
CA ARG A 490 30.48 -20.79 -0.99
C ARG A 490 29.67 -19.50 -1.03
N ARG A 491 29.26 -19.01 0.14
CA ARG A 491 28.56 -17.74 0.30
C ARG A 491 29.40 -16.61 -0.35
N GLY A 492 28.73 -15.62 -0.94
CA GLY A 492 29.35 -14.48 -1.62
C GLY A 492 29.84 -14.76 -3.05
N THR A 493 29.85 -16.02 -3.49
CA THR A 493 30.19 -16.33 -4.89
C THR A 493 28.98 -16.16 -5.81
N LYS A 494 29.25 -15.90 -7.10
CA LYS A 494 28.20 -15.78 -8.10
C LYS A 494 27.35 -17.05 -8.18
N ASP A 495 27.97 -18.22 -8.13
CA ASP A 495 27.25 -19.52 -8.16
C ASP A 495 26.29 -19.67 -6.97
N TRP A 496 26.68 -19.16 -5.80
CA TRP A 496 25.81 -19.12 -4.62
C TRP A 496 24.62 -18.18 -4.84
N GLN A 497 24.87 -16.98 -5.36
CA GLN A 497 23.81 -15.98 -5.62
C GLN A 497 22.83 -16.47 -6.67
N ASP A 498 23.32 -17.05 -7.76
CA ASP A 498 22.51 -17.60 -8.84
C ASP A 498 21.64 -18.76 -8.32
N ALA A 499 22.24 -19.71 -7.57
CA ALA A 499 21.51 -20.83 -6.97
C ALA A 499 20.48 -20.37 -5.93
N LEU A 500 20.77 -19.33 -5.14
CA LEU A 500 19.83 -18.76 -4.17
C LEU A 500 18.65 -18.08 -4.87
N ALA A 501 18.91 -17.35 -5.93
CA ALA A 501 17.87 -16.66 -6.71
C ALA A 501 16.91 -17.63 -7.42
N GLU A 502 17.41 -18.80 -7.83
CA GLU A 502 16.61 -19.81 -8.52
C GLU A 502 15.95 -20.84 -7.60
N ASP A 503 16.30 -20.85 -6.30
CA ASP A 503 15.81 -21.86 -5.38
C ASP A 503 14.33 -21.69 -4.99
N PRO A 504 13.44 -22.65 -5.33
CA PRO A 504 12.02 -22.49 -5.10
C PRO A 504 11.62 -22.55 -3.63
N PHE A 505 12.45 -23.10 -2.73
CA PHE A 505 12.13 -23.24 -1.31
C PHE A 505 12.53 -21.97 -0.54
N VAL A 506 13.71 -21.40 -0.83
CA VAL A 506 14.13 -20.12 -0.22
C VAL A 506 13.24 -18.99 -0.70
N ASN A 507 12.86 -19.01 -1.98
CA ASN A 507 11.98 -18.01 -2.59
C ASN A 507 10.50 -18.38 -2.48
N ALA A 508 10.13 -19.35 -1.62
CA ALA A 508 8.75 -19.69 -1.37
C ALA A 508 7.99 -18.46 -0.83
N LEU A 509 6.79 -18.23 -1.36
CA LEU A 509 5.98 -17.10 -0.96
C LEU A 509 5.49 -17.26 0.48
N HIS A 510 5.74 -16.27 1.29
CA HIS A 510 5.28 -16.21 2.68
C HIS A 510 3.87 -15.62 2.71
N VAL A 511 2.89 -16.40 3.17
CA VAL A 511 1.47 -16.03 3.09
C VAL A 511 0.71 -16.36 4.37
N ARG A 512 -0.41 -15.65 4.55
CA ARG A 512 -1.48 -15.95 5.52
C ARG A 512 -2.83 -15.88 4.85
N TYR A 513 -3.86 -16.46 5.45
CA TYR A 513 -5.23 -16.20 4.97
C TYR A 513 -5.57 -14.71 5.02
N GLY A 514 -6.25 -14.22 3.99
CA GLY A 514 -6.49 -12.81 3.73
C GLY A 514 -7.95 -12.37 3.89
N TYR A 515 -8.79 -13.11 4.60
CA TYR A 515 -10.19 -12.73 4.86
C TYR A 515 -10.30 -11.69 5.98
N ALA A 516 -9.39 -11.78 6.96
CA ALA A 516 -9.23 -10.81 8.04
C ALA A 516 -7.78 -10.36 8.16
N VAL A 517 -7.59 -9.08 8.47
CA VAL A 517 -6.27 -8.45 8.57
C VAL A 517 -6.16 -7.61 9.84
N THR A 518 -4.94 -7.29 10.27
CA THR A 518 -4.76 -6.28 11.32
C THR A 518 -4.97 -4.87 10.77
N CYS A 519 -5.34 -3.93 11.65
CA CYS A 519 -5.56 -2.55 11.27
C CYS A 519 -4.32 -1.93 10.59
N HIS A 520 -3.10 -2.19 11.06
CA HIS A 520 -1.88 -1.73 10.41
C HIS A 520 -1.76 -2.23 8.96
N LYS A 521 -2.12 -3.51 8.71
CA LYS A 521 -2.09 -4.08 7.35
C LYS A 521 -3.26 -3.62 6.47
N SER A 522 -4.27 -2.98 7.04
CA SER A 522 -5.36 -2.35 6.28
C SER A 522 -5.03 -0.94 5.80
N GLN A 523 -3.95 -0.31 6.30
CA GLN A 523 -3.51 1.01 5.85
C GLN A 523 -3.18 0.99 4.34
N GLY A 524 -3.48 2.08 3.65
CA GLY A 524 -3.40 2.17 2.18
C GLY A 524 -4.51 1.39 1.44
N GLY A 525 -5.42 0.69 2.14
CA GLY A 525 -6.53 -0.03 1.56
C GLY A 525 -7.89 0.57 1.89
N GLU A 526 -8.87 0.35 1.01
CA GLU A 526 -10.26 0.76 1.20
C GLU A 526 -11.18 -0.32 0.61
N TRP A 527 -12.35 -0.50 1.24
CA TRP A 527 -13.31 -1.52 0.83
C TRP A 527 -14.74 -0.98 0.90
N PRO A 528 -15.64 -1.42 0.03
CA PRO A 528 -17.07 -1.10 0.14
C PRO A 528 -17.62 -1.41 1.54
N HIS A 529 -17.35 -2.61 2.05
CA HIS A 529 -17.80 -3.05 3.38
C HIS A 529 -16.60 -3.36 4.28
N VAL A 530 -16.59 -2.80 5.48
CA VAL A 530 -15.56 -3.07 6.48
C VAL A 530 -16.20 -3.57 7.77
N PHE A 531 -15.73 -4.72 8.23
CA PHE A 531 -16.13 -5.35 9.49
C PHE A 531 -15.01 -5.12 10.50
N VAL A 532 -15.29 -4.39 11.57
CA VAL A 532 -14.28 -4.07 12.60
C VAL A 532 -14.61 -4.81 13.88
N ASP A 533 -13.68 -5.64 14.34
CA ASP A 533 -13.75 -6.21 15.68
C ASP A 533 -13.13 -5.24 16.69
N CYS A 534 -13.98 -4.51 17.41
CA CYS A 534 -13.57 -3.48 18.37
C CYS A 534 -13.02 -4.06 19.70
N ALA A 535 -12.64 -5.34 19.74
CA ALA A 535 -11.89 -5.88 20.88
C ALA A 535 -10.54 -5.16 21.01
N TRP A 536 -10.19 -4.81 22.25
CA TRP A 536 -8.99 -4.04 22.55
C TRP A 536 -8.36 -4.53 23.85
N THR A 537 -7.03 -4.67 23.85
CA THR A 537 -6.28 -5.22 25.00
C THR A 537 -5.82 -4.16 26.00
N GLY A 538 -6.19 -2.90 25.82
CA GLY A 538 -5.83 -1.78 26.69
C GLY A 538 -7.02 -0.89 27.01
N PRO A 539 -6.79 0.26 27.66
CA PRO A 539 -7.86 1.22 27.92
C PRO A 539 -8.42 1.77 26.61
N ARG A 540 -9.74 1.71 26.43
CA ARG A 540 -10.41 2.29 25.26
C ARG A 540 -10.45 3.82 25.29
N SER A 541 -10.28 4.41 26.47
CA SER A 541 -10.12 5.86 26.67
C SER A 541 -8.68 6.29 26.46
N SER A 542 -8.06 5.92 25.34
CA SER A 542 -6.67 6.23 25.00
C SER A 542 -6.51 6.76 23.59
N ALA A 543 -5.44 7.54 23.35
CA ALA A 543 -5.11 8.00 22.01
C ALA A 543 -4.87 6.84 21.05
N ASP A 544 -4.28 5.75 21.52
CA ASP A 544 -3.93 4.58 20.69
C ASP A 544 -5.19 3.88 20.19
N TYR A 545 -6.17 3.66 21.06
CA TYR A 545 -7.46 3.09 20.66
C TYR A 545 -8.19 4.00 19.67
N PHE A 546 -8.19 5.31 19.90
CA PHE A 546 -8.85 6.27 19.01
C PHE A 546 -8.19 6.32 17.64
N ARG A 547 -6.86 6.31 17.56
CA ARG A 547 -6.14 6.22 16.28
C ARG A 547 -6.41 4.90 15.57
N TRP A 548 -6.38 3.80 16.32
CA TRP A 548 -6.67 2.48 15.79
C TRP A 548 -8.09 2.42 15.20
N LEU A 549 -9.09 2.85 15.98
CA LEU A 549 -10.48 2.83 15.55
C LEU A 549 -10.71 3.79 14.37
N TYR A 550 -10.14 4.99 14.42
CA TYR A 550 -10.19 5.96 13.32
C TYR A 550 -9.60 5.34 12.03
N THR A 551 -8.43 4.71 12.12
CA THR A 551 -7.79 4.06 10.98
C THR A 551 -8.68 2.96 10.42
N ALA A 552 -9.27 2.11 11.26
CA ALA A 552 -10.13 1.02 10.83
C ALA A 552 -11.44 1.52 10.18
N VAL A 553 -12.10 2.50 10.81
CA VAL A 553 -13.37 3.10 10.34
C VAL A 553 -13.20 3.76 8.97
N THR A 554 -12.10 4.48 8.78
CA THR A 554 -11.82 5.20 7.52
C THR A 554 -11.45 4.28 6.34
N ARG A 555 -11.41 2.95 6.55
CA ARG A 555 -11.25 1.97 5.47
C ARG A 555 -12.57 1.69 4.74
N ALA A 556 -13.72 2.01 5.36
CA ALA A 556 -15.04 1.76 4.78
C ALA A 556 -15.42 2.86 3.77
N ARG A 557 -15.86 2.44 2.58
CA ARG A 557 -16.35 3.34 1.53
C ARG A 557 -17.88 3.46 1.53
N GLN A 558 -18.59 2.37 1.83
CA GLN A 558 -20.05 2.30 1.73
C GLN A 558 -20.70 1.92 3.06
N LYS A 559 -20.20 0.86 3.72
CA LYS A 559 -20.82 0.39 4.95
C LYS A 559 -19.79 -0.13 5.97
N LEU A 560 -20.02 0.25 7.23
CA LEU A 560 -19.21 -0.11 8.38
C LEU A 560 -20.01 -1.00 9.34
N HIS A 561 -19.45 -2.15 9.67
CA HIS A 561 -20.04 -3.12 10.60
C HIS A 561 -19.14 -3.21 11.83
N LEU A 562 -19.67 -2.87 13.02
CA LEU A 562 -18.90 -2.79 14.26
C LEU A 562 -19.32 -3.92 15.22
N ALA A 563 -18.43 -4.89 15.41
CA ALA A 563 -18.56 -5.92 16.43
C ALA A 563 -17.93 -5.44 17.75
N ARG A 564 -18.55 -5.75 18.89
CA ARG A 564 -18.06 -5.38 20.25
C ARG A 564 -17.89 -3.88 20.48
N TYR A 565 -18.56 -3.06 19.70
CA TYR A 565 -18.61 -1.63 19.99
C TYR A 565 -19.57 -1.38 21.17
N PRO A 566 -19.18 -0.64 22.22
CA PRO A 566 -19.99 -0.44 23.42
C PRO A 566 -21.40 0.10 23.12
N LYS A 567 -22.41 -0.38 23.84
CA LYS A 567 -23.82 0.07 23.69
C LYS A 567 -24.07 1.40 24.36
N HIS A 568 -23.40 1.65 25.48
CA HIS A 568 -23.59 2.84 26.31
C HIS A 568 -22.25 3.57 26.51
N ALA A 569 -22.29 4.88 26.63
CA ALA A 569 -21.09 5.71 26.87
C ALA A 569 -20.46 5.45 28.27
N TYR A 570 -21.16 4.72 29.13
CA TYR A 570 -20.76 4.38 30.50
C TYR A 570 -20.39 2.90 30.68
N ASP A 571 -20.37 2.11 29.61
CA ASP A 571 -19.75 0.78 29.67
C ASP A 571 -18.28 1.02 30.05
N ASP A 572 -17.82 0.38 31.13
CA ASP A 572 -16.52 0.65 31.75
C ASP A 572 -15.42 0.73 30.66
N PRO A 573 -14.77 1.90 30.52
CA PRO A 573 -13.72 2.04 29.51
C PRO A 573 -12.51 1.14 29.77
N ASN A 574 -12.42 0.56 30.98
CA ASN A 574 -11.35 -0.33 31.39
C ASN A 574 -11.77 -1.81 31.35
N GLU A 575 -13.02 -2.12 31.00
CA GLU A 575 -13.45 -3.50 30.86
C GLU A 575 -12.69 -4.16 29.70
N VAL A 576 -11.68 -4.94 30.04
CA VAL A 576 -11.01 -5.85 29.11
C VAL A 576 -12.05 -6.93 28.78
N LEU A 577 -12.74 -6.78 27.66
CA LEU A 577 -13.65 -7.82 27.20
C LEU A 577 -12.82 -9.10 27.01
N PRO A 578 -13.11 -10.18 27.73
CA PRO A 578 -12.39 -11.43 27.55
C PRO A 578 -12.49 -11.82 26.08
N VAL A 579 -11.34 -12.18 25.48
CA VAL A 579 -11.35 -12.84 24.17
C VAL A 579 -12.16 -14.10 24.37
N PRO A 580 -13.30 -14.30 23.70
CA PRO A 580 -14.07 -15.50 23.91
C PRO A 580 -13.21 -16.69 23.58
N ASP A 581 -13.14 -17.67 24.50
CA ASP A 581 -12.63 -18.98 24.20
C ASP A 581 -13.32 -19.52 22.95
N ASP A 582 -12.58 -20.17 22.08
CA ASP A 582 -12.82 -20.49 20.69
C ASP A 582 -14.00 -21.44 20.38
N ALA A 583 -14.93 -21.59 21.30
CA ALA A 583 -16.12 -22.39 21.08
C ALA A 583 -17.17 -21.63 20.27
N TRP A 584 -16.97 -21.57 18.95
CA TRP A 584 -18.10 -21.35 18.06
C TRP A 584 -19.13 -22.44 18.31
N PRO A 585 -20.41 -22.13 18.59
CA PRO A 585 -21.39 -23.12 18.94
C PRO A 585 -21.48 -24.21 17.86
N ARG A 586 -21.40 -25.47 18.24
CA ARG A 586 -21.52 -26.64 17.34
C ARG A 586 -22.83 -26.64 16.52
N GLN A 587 -23.84 -25.95 16.95
CA GLN A 587 -25.13 -25.79 16.25
C GLN A 587 -25.02 -25.05 14.91
N TRP A 588 -23.91 -24.31 14.65
CA TRP A 588 -23.67 -23.65 13.37
C TRP A 588 -23.18 -24.57 12.26
N GLN A 589 -22.74 -25.77 12.63
CA GLN A 589 -22.35 -26.81 11.67
C GLN A 589 -23.56 -27.47 11.01
N ALA A 590 -24.75 -27.39 11.64
CA ALA A 590 -25.97 -28.03 11.17
C ALA A 590 -26.81 -27.20 10.18
N GLU A 591 -26.53 -25.89 10.06
CA GLU A 591 -27.32 -24.98 9.20
C GLU A 591 -26.69 -24.70 7.82
N LEU A 592 -25.56 -25.33 7.52
CA LEU A 592 -24.96 -25.21 6.19
C LEU A 592 -25.73 -26.09 5.18
N PRO A 593 -26.20 -25.53 4.08
CA PRO A 593 -26.87 -26.33 3.06
C PRO A 593 -25.94 -27.45 2.57
N ALA A 594 -26.45 -28.68 2.55
CA ALA A 594 -25.74 -29.83 2.01
C ALA A 594 -25.40 -29.53 0.53
N ARG A 595 -24.11 -29.50 0.18
CA ARG A 595 -23.69 -29.47 -1.21
C ARG A 595 -24.09 -30.80 -1.87
N HIS A 596 -24.72 -30.69 -3.01
CA HIS A 596 -24.95 -31.90 -3.85
C HIS A 596 -23.60 -32.42 -4.35
N PRO A 597 -23.33 -33.73 -4.21
CA PRO A 597 -22.14 -34.34 -4.79
C PRO A 597 -22.31 -34.35 -6.32
N GLY A 598 -21.57 -33.50 -7.03
CA GLY A 598 -21.57 -33.41 -8.49
C GLY A 598 -21.40 -32.03 -9.10
N GLU A 599 -21.25 -30.96 -8.31
CA GLU A 599 -20.88 -29.65 -8.84
C GLU A 599 -19.36 -29.59 -9.02
N ASP A 600 -18.94 -29.60 -10.27
CA ASP A 600 -17.55 -29.53 -10.67
C ASP A 600 -16.89 -28.24 -10.17
N LEU A 601 -15.68 -28.38 -9.62
CA LEU A 601 -14.83 -27.27 -9.10
C LEU A 601 -14.38 -26.27 -10.18
N GLU A 602 -14.71 -26.52 -11.45
CA GLU A 602 -14.29 -25.66 -12.57
C GLU A 602 -15.09 -24.34 -12.69
N THR A 603 -16.23 -24.22 -12.01
CA THR A 603 -17.14 -23.07 -12.19
C THR A 603 -16.93 -21.93 -11.16
N PHE A 604 -16.00 -22.06 -10.22
CA PHE A 604 -15.64 -20.98 -9.28
C PHE A 604 -14.46 -20.13 -9.76
N ALA A 605 -14.44 -19.77 -11.04
CA ALA A 605 -13.63 -18.64 -11.46
C ALA A 605 -14.14 -17.38 -10.71
N LEU A 606 -13.25 -16.66 -10.03
CA LEU A 606 -13.54 -15.30 -9.65
C LEU A 606 -13.83 -14.54 -10.94
N GLU A 607 -15.09 -14.32 -11.23
CA GLU A 607 -15.47 -13.18 -12.03
C GLU A 607 -15.07 -11.97 -11.20
N LEU A 608 -13.84 -11.50 -11.42
CA LEU A 608 -13.55 -10.11 -11.18
C LEU A 608 -14.52 -9.38 -12.08
N PRO A 609 -15.33 -8.42 -11.60
CA PRO A 609 -16.09 -7.58 -12.49
C PRO A 609 -15.09 -7.10 -13.54
N GLU A 610 -15.41 -7.31 -14.82
CA GLU A 610 -14.72 -6.65 -15.91
C GLU A 610 -14.62 -5.19 -15.49
N ASP A 611 -13.42 -4.68 -15.52
CA ASP A 611 -13.09 -3.33 -15.06
C ASP A 611 -13.83 -2.36 -15.99
N ASN A 612 -15.08 -2.06 -15.64
CA ASN A 612 -15.78 -0.92 -16.22
C ASN A 612 -15.16 0.33 -15.62
N GLY A 613 -13.92 0.64 -16.03
CA GLY A 613 -13.20 1.92 -15.91
C GLY A 613 -13.52 2.88 -14.75
N GLU A 614 -14.27 2.48 -13.75
CA GLU A 614 -14.61 3.31 -12.60
C GLU A 614 -13.60 3.09 -11.47
N VAL A 615 -12.68 3.99 -11.46
CA VAL A 615 -11.92 4.61 -10.37
C VAL A 615 -11.95 3.85 -9.04
N PHE A 616 -10.86 3.20 -8.77
CA PHE A 616 -10.43 2.84 -7.42
C PHE A 616 -9.42 3.83 -6.86
#